data_d7ec58f4533a65176515a0084b018579
#
_entry.id   d7ec58f4533a65176515a0084b018579
#
_cell.length_a   1.000
_cell.length_b   1.000
_cell.length_c   1.000
_cell.angle_alpha   90.00
_cell.angle_beta   90.00
_cell.angle_gamma   90.00
#
_symmetry.space_group_name_H-M   'P 1'
#
loop_
_entity.id
_entity.type
_entity.pdbx_description
1 polymer ?
#
loop_
_entity_poly.entity_id
_entity_poly.type
_entity_poly.pdbx_seq_one_letter_code
_entity_poly.pdbx_strand_id
1 'polypeptide(L)'
;MRIAVLGVGLIGGSIGLAARRRLDAEVVGWGRSPERLQRAVELGAIDRAAGSLAEACEGADLVFCCAPVASLPQQAREALAAAGPETAVSDVGSTKGELVAAVGEDERFIGGHPLAGAETAGVENAREDLFDGARWYLTPTERSDGLLYDRLQRAVSALGARPEAIDPESHDRLMATVSHLPHVLANVLAAEAAESLTQGTERLPEVGPSFRDATRVAGSNPAIWADTFASNREAVAASVDSVAARLRDAAELIRSGNREALAAWHTAAGTDRNHLLHSEADAGPLWELRIVIPNRPGTLAKLALELGEAGVNIEDMALYPSDTISGSAVLWVAGEAPATKAADLVRGLGHTVTVLDAPAS
;
A
#
# COMPACT_ATOMS: atom_id res chain seq x y z
N MET A 1 17.43 -16.67 -5.30
CA MET A 1 17.28 -15.22 -5.07
C MET A 1 17.84 -14.91 -3.70
N ARG A 2 18.56 -13.80 -3.56
CA ARG A 2 19.07 -13.31 -2.28
C ARG A 2 18.40 -12.01 -1.89
N ILE A 3 17.88 -11.95 -0.67
CA ILE A 3 17.14 -10.79 -0.16
C ILE A 3 17.83 -10.26 1.10
N ALA A 4 18.12 -8.97 1.12
CA ALA A 4 18.60 -8.28 2.30
C ALA A 4 17.45 -7.60 3.05
N VAL A 5 17.37 -7.81 4.36
CA VAL A 5 16.38 -7.16 5.24
C VAL A 5 17.10 -6.27 6.24
N LEU A 6 16.96 -4.97 6.06
CA LEU A 6 17.61 -3.95 6.89
C LEU A 6 16.66 -3.45 7.97
N GLY A 7 16.65 -4.12 9.11
CA GLY A 7 15.71 -3.91 10.22
C GLY A 7 14.77 -5.09 10.41
N VAL A 8 15.25 -6.11 11.18
CA VAL A 8 14.51 -7.35 11.37
C VAL A 8 13.58 -7.22 12.60
N GLY A 9 12.49 -6.46 12.41
CA GLY A 9 11.37 -6.34 13.35
C GLY A 9 10.17 -7.16 12.90
N LEU A 10 8.95 -6.69 13.23
CA LEU A 10 7.70 -7.33 12.78
C LEU A 10 7.64 -7.43 11.25
N ILE A 11 7.72 -6.31 10.56
CA ILE A 11 7.59 -6.26 9.08
C ILE A 11 8.78 -6.96 8.40
N GLY A 12 10.01 -6.56 8.75
CA GLY A 12 11.21 -7.15 8.15
C GLY A 12 11.35 -8.66 8.45
N GLY A 13 10.98 -9.09 9.65
CA GLY A 13 10.93 -10.51 9.99
C GLY A 13 9.89 -11.29 9.20
N SER A 14 8.71 -10.68 8.98
CA SER A 14 7.64 -11.29 8.17
C SER A 14 8.03 -11.37 6.69
N ILE A 15 8.71 -10.35 6.15
CA ILE A 15 9.30 -10.41 4.80
C ILE A 15 10.25 -11.61 4.71
N GLY A 16 11.15 -11.75 5.70
CA GLY A 16 12.10 -12.85 5.70
C GLY A 16 11.46 -14.22 5.78
N LEU A 17 10.49 -14.42 6.68
CA LEU A 17 9.73 -15.68 6.79
C LEU A 17 9.01 -16.02 5.49
N ALA A 18 8.27 -15.07 4.91
CA ALA A 18 7.54 -15.27 3.67
C ALA A 18 8.49 -15.53 2.48
N ALA A 19 9.60 -14.79 2.38
CA ALA A 19 10.57 -14.93 1.29
C ALA A 19 11.26 -16.31 1.32
N ARG A 20 11.67 -16.79 2.47
CA ARG A 20 12.27 -18.12 2.61
C ARG A 20 11.30 -19.22 2.23
N ARG A 21 10.05 -19.11 2.65
CA ARG A 21 9.06 -20.15 2.42
C ARG A 21 8.50 -20.15 1.00
N ARG A 22 8.25 -18.98 0.42
CA ARG A 22 7.48 -18.84 -0.83
C ARG A 22 8.37 -18.62 -2.04
N LEU A 23 9.58 -18.09 -1.83
CA LEU A 23 10.55 -17.79 -2.89
C LEU A 23 11.80 -18.67 -2.85
N ASP A 24 11.94 -19.53 -1.82
CA ASP A 24 13.19 -20.27 -1.55
C ASP A 24 14.42 -19.33 -1.57
N ALA A 25 14.25 -18.13 -0.97
CA ALA A 25 15.25 -17.09 -0.98
C ALA A 25 16.22 -17.25 0.18
N GLU A 26 17.51 -16.97 -0.07
CA GLU A 26 18.48 -16.71 1.00
C GLU A 26 18.19 -15.32 1.58
N VAL A 27 17.90 -15.25 2.88
CA VAL A 27 17.60 -13.98 3.55
C VAL A 27 18.71 -13.59 4.50
N VAL A 28 19.33 -12.43 4.23
CA VAL A 28 20.39 -11.86 5.06
C VAL A 28 19.83 -10.66 5.82
N GLY A 29 19.88 -10.71 7.15
CA GLY A 29 19.38 -9.64 8.00
C GLY A 29 20.49 -8.75 8.57
N TRP A 30 20.19 -7.46 8.69
CA TRP A 30 21.01 -6.51 9.42
C TRP A 30 20.16 -5.62 10.32
N GLY A 31 20.73 -5.21 11.45
CA GLY A 31 20.09 -4.33 12.42
C GLY A 31 21.03 -3.93 13.55
N ARG A 32 20.58 -2.98 14.39
CA ARG A 32 21.39 -2.38 15.46
C ARG A 32 21.58 -3.26 16.69
N SER A 33 20.74 -4.28 16.90
CA SER A 33 20.81 -5.17 18.06
C SER A 33 21.22 -6.58 17.63
N PRO A 34 22.43 -7.03 18.00
CA PRO A 34 22.89 -8.39 17.74
C PRO A 34 21.96 -9.45 18.34
N GLU A 35 21.39 -9.19 19.52
CA GLU A 35 20.50 -10.12 20.21
C GLU A 35 19.21 -10.35 19.41
N ARG A 36 18.65 -9.26 18.83
CA ARG A 36 17.45 -9.36 17.97
C ARG A 36 17.76 -10.07 16.65
N LEU A 37 18.93 -9.85 16.09
CA LEU A 37 19.36 -10.57 14.89
C LEU A 37 19.55 -12.06 15.17
N GLN A 38 20.19 -12.40 16.29
CA GLN A 38 20.32 -13.80 16.72
C GLN A 38 18.94 -14.44 16.92
N ARG A 39 18.01 -13.72 17.54
CA ARG A 39 16.64 -14.19 17.71
C ARG A 39 15.92 -14.39 16.37
N ALA A 40 16.17 -13.52 15.40
CA ALA A 40 15.61 -13.65 14.04
C ALA A 40 16.13 -14.90 13.31
N VAL A 41 17.41 -15.25 13.50
CA VAL A 41 17.98 -16.51 12.98
C VAL A 41 17.31 -17.73 13.65
N GLU A 42 17.17 -17.71 14.97
CA GLU A 42 16.53 -18.80 15.73
C GLU A 42 15.07 -19.04 15.32
N LEU A 43 14.34 -17.96 15.04
CA LEU A 43 12.96 -18.00 14.59
C LEU A 43 12.83 -18.33 13.10
N GLY A 44 13.95 -18.42 12.38
CA GLY A 44 13.94 -18.69 10.95
C GLY A 44 13.49 -17.52 10.07
N ALA A 45 13.46 -16.30 10.63
CA ALA A 45 13.11 -15.11 9.87
C ALA A 45 14.22 -14.66 8.91
N ILE A 46 15.48 -14.99 9.23
CA ILE A 46 16.64 -14.78 8.36
C ILE A 46 17.54 -16.03 8.41
N ASP A 47 18.32 -16.26 7.37
CA ASP A 47 19.30 -17.36 7.34
C ASP A 47 20.56 -17.00 8.11
N ARG A 48 21.00 -15.75 8.02
CA ARG A 48 22.15 -15.23 8.74
C ARG A 48 22.06 -13.75 9.02
N ALA A 49 22.74 -13.32 10.06
CA ALA A 49 22.97 -11.91 10.38
C ALA A 49 24.25 -11.43 9.69
N ALA A 50 24.21 -10.23 9.10
CA ALA A 50 25.37 -9.53 8.58
C ALA A 50 26.00 -8.63 9.65
N GLY A 51 27.33 -8.49 9.64
CA GLY A 51 28.07 -7.61 10.52
C GLY A 51 27.94 -6.13 10.19
N SER A 52 27.54 -5.81 8.94
CA SER A 52 27.29 -4.44 8.49
C SER A 52 26.15 -4.39 7.48
N LEU A 53 25.60 -3.18 7.28
CA LEU A 53 24.60 -2.93 6.24
C LEU A 53 25.16 -3.27 4.86
N ALA A 54 26.39 -2.89 4.57
CA ALA A 54 27.05 -3.16 3.30
C ALA A 54 27.20 -4.66 3.04
N GLU A 55 27.59 -5.46 4.05
CA GLU A 55 27.66 -6.91 3.94
C GLU A 55 26.28 -7.54 3.68
N ALA A 56 25.21 -6.99 4.27
CA ALA A 56 23.86 -7.47 4.01
C ALA A 56 23.44 -7.25 2.54
N CYS A 57 23.81 -6.10 1.97
CA CYS A 57 23.47 -5.72 0.60
C CYS A 57 24.33 -6.43 -0.46
N GLU A 58 25.49 -6.99 -0.09
CA GLU A 58 26.39 -7.62 -1.04
C GLU A 58 25.75 -8.81 -1.76
N GLY A 59 25.66 -8.73 -3.10
CA GLY A 59 25.07 -9.77 -3.95
C GLY A 59 23.57 -9.98 -3.74
N ALA A 60 22.86 -9.04 -3.11
CA ALA A 60 21.42 -9.11 -2.97
C ALA A 60 20.72 -8.77 -4.30
N ASP A 61 19.65 -9.52 -4.64
CA ASP A 61 18.74 -9.19 -5.74
C ASP A 61 17.74 -8.09 -5.33
N LEU A 62 17.32 -8.13 -4.05
CA LEU A 62 16.39 -7.19 -3.43
C LEU A 62 16.89 -6.77 -2.05
N VAL A 63 16.71 -5.49 -1.72
CA VAL A 63 16.96 -4.94 -0.38
C VAL A 63 15.71 -4.27 0.14
N PHE A 64 15.24 -4.69 1.32
CA PHE A 64 14.13 -4.05 2.03
C PHE A 64 14.63 -3.24 3.21
N CYS A 65 14.44 -1.92 3.16
CA CYS A 65 14.70 -0.99 4.25
C CYS A 65 13.51 -0.98 5.21
N CYS A 66 13.70 -1.54 6.41
CA CYS A 66 12.63 -1.73 7.39
C CYS A 66 12.88 -0.97 8.70
N ALA A 67 13.54 0.18 8.62
CA ALA A 67 13.74 1.09 9.73
C ALA A 67 12.47 1.93 10.03
N PRO A 68 12.38 2.60 11.21
CA PRO A 68 11.40 3.65 11.45
C PRO A 68 11.47 4.74 10.38
N VAL A 69 10.31 5.36 10.07
CA VAL A 69 10.14 6.32 8.96
C VAL A 69 11.24 7.40 8.95
N ALA A 70 11.52 8.01 10.10
CA ALA A 70 12.55 9.06 10.21
C ALA A 70 13.97 8.59 9.84
N SER A 71 14.26 7.29 9.93
CA SER A 71 15.57 6.71 9.61
C SER A 71 15.68 6.15 8.19
N LEU A 72 14.55 5.98 7.49
CA LEU A 72 14.52 5.39 6.15
C LEU A 72 15.32 6.18 5.12
N PRO A 73 15.29 7.53 5.07
CA PRO A 73 16.06 8.28 4.09
C PRO A 73 17.57 8.01 4.15
N GLN A 74 18.11 7.91 5.34
CA GLN A 74 19.54 7.56 5.53
C GLN A 74 19.79 6.10 5.18
N GLN A 75 18.97 5.18 5.68
CA GLN A 75 19.13 3.76 5.44
C GLN A 75 19.04 3.41 3.94
N ALA A 76 18.11 4.00 3.22
CA ALA A 76 17.96 3.78 1.77
C ALA A 76 19.18 4.29 0.98
N ARG A 77 19.71 5.47 1.32
CA ARG A 77 20.96 5.97 0.69
C ARG A 77 22.15 5.06 0.97
N GLU A 78 22.31 4.59 2.20
CA GLU A 78 23.38 3.65 2.57
C GLU A 78 23.22 2.31 1.85
N ALA A 79 21.98 1.82 1.72
CA ALA A 79 21.67 0.60 0.99
C ALA A 79 21.99 0.73 -0.50
N LEU A 80 21.61 1.83 -1.15
CA LEU A 80 21.93 2.10 -2.55
C LEU A 80 23.43 2.24 -2.81
N ALA A 81 24.16 2.84 -1.88
CA ALA A 81 25.61 2.96 -1.98
C ALA A 81 26.32 1.60 -1.87
N ALA A 82 25.74 0.63 -1.17
CA ALA A 82 26.30 -0.69 -0.94
C ALA A 82 25.79 -1.76 -1.92
N ALA A 83 24.62 -1.56 -2.47
CA ALA A 83 23.95 -2.51 -3.38
C ALA A 83 24.56 -2.49 -4.79
N GLY A 84 24.52 -3.63 -5.47
CA GLY A 84 24.93 -3.76 -6.87
C GLY A 84 24.03 -3.01 -7.84
N PRO A 85 24.46 -2.83 -9.10
CA PRO A 85 23.69 -2.10 -10.11
C PRO A 85 22.36 -2.77 -10.49
N GLU A 86 22.26 -4.08 -10.33
CA GLU A 86 21.07 -4.86 -10.65
C GLU A 86 20.22 -5.20 -9.41
N THR A 87 20.45 -4.50 -8.29
CA THR A 87 19.71 -4.71 -7.05
C THR A 87 18.58 -3.70 -6.93
N ALA A 88 17.35 -4.15 -6.77
CA ALA A 88 16.25 -3.26 -6.40
C ALA A 88 16.28 -2.98 -4.89
N VAL A 89 16.20 -1.71 -4.53
CA VAL A 89 16.11 -1.25 -3.14
C VAL A 89 14.72 -0.68 -2.90
N SER A 90 14.05 -1.19 -1.89
CA SER A 90 12.71 -0.75 -1.49
C SER A 90 12.65 -0.51 0.01
N ASP A 91 11.58 0.10 0.46
CA ASP A 91 11.29 0.31 1.87
C ASP A 91 9.89 -0.22 2.26
N VAL A 92 9.55 -0.06 3.53
CA VAL A 92 8.24 -0.45 4.08
C VAL A 92 7.58 0.67 4.89
N GLY A 93 8.03 1.89 4.72
CA GLY A 93 7.55 3.03 5.50
C GLY A 93 6.13 3.45 5.15
N SER A 94 5.47 4.12 6.08
CA SER A 94 4.10 4.60 5.93
C SER A 94 3.96 5.91 5.15
N THR A 95 5.08 6.57 4.80
CA THR A 95 5.13 7.82 4.01
C THR A 95 6.21 7.70 2.94
N LYS A 96 6.02 8.36 1.79
CA LYS A 96 6.88 8.19 0.61
C LYS A 96 7.57 9.48 0.15
N GLY A 97 6.90 10.64 0.22
CA GLY A 97 7.37 11.87 -0.41
C GLY A 97 8.77 12.31 0.06
N GLU A 98 8.99 12.41 1.38
CA GLU A 98 10.30 12.79 1.92
C GLU A 98 11.38 11.74 1.61
N LEU A 99 11.03 10.46 1.65
CA LEU A 99 11.97 9.38 1.38
C LEU A 99 12.43 9.36 -0.07
N VAL A 100 11.50 9.43 -1.02
CA VAL A 100 11.80 9.46 -2.46
C VAL A 100 12.63 10.71 -2.80
N ALA A 101 12.26 11.88 -2.26
CA ALA A 101 13.03 13.11 -2.44
C ALA A 101 14.46 12.99 -1.87
N ALA A 102 14.64 12.34 -0.73
CA ALA A 102 15.94 12.16 -0.09
C ALA A 102 16.86 11.17 -0.79
N VAL A 103 16.30 10.17 -1.45
CA VAL A 103 17.04 9.19 -2.26
C VAL A 103 17.46 9.80 -3.60
N GLY A 104 16.66 10.72 -4.13
CA GLY A 104 16.92 11.39 -5.40
C GLY A 104 16.56 10.54 -6.61
N GLU A 105 17.40 10.60 -7.64
CA GLU A 105 17.12 10.03 -8.97
C GLU A 105 17.71 8.62 -9.19
N ASP A 106 17.99 7.87 -8.14
CA ASP A 106 18.53 6.51 -8.29
C ASP A 106 17.46 5.57 -8.84
N GLU A 107 17.66 5.06 -10.04
CA GLU A 107 16.72 4.21 -10.77
C GLU A 107 16.42 2.87 -10.08
N ARG A 108 17.30 2.45 -9.16
CA ARG A 108 17.18 1.20 -8.40
C ARG A 108 16.24 1.32 -7.19
N PHE A 109 15.89 2.55 -6.78
CA PHE A 109 14.99 2.76 -5.65
C PHE A 109 13.53 2.79 -6.08
N ILE A 110 12.73 1.95 -5.45
CA ILE A 110 11.29 1.92 -5.62
C ILE A 110 10.67 1.89 -4.23
N GLY A 111 10.04 2.99 -3.83
CA GLY A 111 9.42 3.05 -2.52
C GLY A 111 8.35 1.98 -2.34
N GLY A 112 8.16 1.50 -1.13
CA GLY A 112 7.19 0.47 -0.78
C GLY A 112 6.45 0.80 0.52
N HIS A 113 5.19 0.38 0.61
CA HIS A 113 4.39 0.47 1.83
C HIS A 113 3.36 -0.66 1.89
N PRO A 114 3.62 -1.73 2.66
CA PRO A 114 2.62 -2.75 2.94
C PRO A 114 1.53 -2.18 3.87
N LEU A 115 0.26 -2.22 3.45
CA LEU A 115 -0.86 -1.93 4.34
C LEU A 115 -1.13 -3.12 5.26
N ALA A 116 -0.10 -3.51 5.98
CA ALA A 116 -0.10 -4.62 6.91
C ALA A 116 0.70 -4.26 8.16
N GLY A 117 0.29 -4.79 9.28
CA GLY A 117 0.95 -4.53 10.55
C GLY A 117 0.15 -5.08 11.71
N ALA A 118 0.69 -4.91 12.91
CA ALA A 118 0.00 -5.21 14.15
C ALA A 118 0.41 -4.16 15.19
N GLU A 119 -0.35 -4.08 16.28
CA GLU A 119 -0.04 -3.20 17.42
C GLU A 119 1.19 -3.70 18.21
N THR A 120 1.67 -4.91 17.89
CA THR A 120 2.86 -5.53 18.46
C THR A 120 4.12 -5.22 17.65
N ALA A 121 5.27 -5.19 18.31
CA ALA A 121 6.57 -4.96 17.70
C ALA A 121 7.51 -6.14 17.98
N GLY A 122 8.62 -6.21 17.21
CA GLY A 122 9.64 -7.25 17.38
C GLY A 122 9.49 -8.41 16.41
N VAL A 123 10.58 -9.15 16.23
CA VAL A 123 10.61 -10.31 15.33
C VAL A 123 9.84 -11.50 15.90
N GLU A 124 9.60 -11.52 17.19
CA GLU A 124 8.79 -12.52 17.90
C GLU A 124 7.32 -12.54 17.44
N ASN A 125 6.86 -11.43 16.88
CA ASN A 125 5.51 -11.28 16.36
C ASN A 125 5.48 -11.38 14.82
N ALA A 126 6.61 -11.64 14.17
CA ALA A 126 6.68 -11.81 12.73
C ALA A 126 5.93 -13.08 12.29
N ARG A 127 5.24 -12.99 11.14
CA ARG A 127 4.46 -14.09 10.58
C ARG A 127 4.65 -14.14 9.07
N GLU A 128 4.68 -15.34 8.52
CA GLU A 128 4.82 -15.58 7.07
C GLU A 128 3.59 -15.14 6.26
N ASP A 129 2.42 -15.08 6.91
CA ASP A 129 1.12 -14.74 6.33
C ASP A 129 0.71 -13.28 6.57
N LEU A 130 1.60 -12.44 7.12
CA LEU A 130 1.28 -11.05 7.49
C LEU A 130 0.79 -10.23 6.30
N PHE A 131 1.25 -10.56 5.10
CA PHE A 131 0.94 -9.81 3.88
C PHE A 131 -0.17 -10.45 3.04
N ASP A 132 -0.73 -11.60 3.45
CA ASP A 132 -1.70 -12.32 2.63
C ASP A 132 -2.93 -11.47 2.33
N GLY A 133 -3.14 -11.21 1.04
CA GLY A 133 -4.20 -10.35 0.54
C GLY A 133 -4.06 -8.86 0.85
N ALA A 134 -3.02 -8.45 1.60
CA ALA A 134 -2.81 -7.05 1.92
C ALA A 134 -2.36 -6.26 0.69
N ARG A 135 -2.86 -5.03 0.54
CA ARG A 135 -2.34 -4.11 -0.46
C ARG A 135 -0.92 -3.67 -0.09
N TRP A 136 -0.05 -3.64 -1.09
CA TRP A 136 1.31 -3.12 -0.94
C TRP A 136 1.54 -2.05 -1.99
N TYR A 137 1.52 -0.79 -1.59
CA TYR A 137 1.83 0.30 -2.51
C TYR A 137 3.30 0.27 -2.89
N LEU A 138 3.55 0.37 -4.20
CA LEU A 138 4.87 0.60 -4.78
C LEU A 138 4.87 1.99 -5.42
N THR A 139 5.91 2.78 -5.16
CA THR A 139 5.99 4.14 -5.68
C THR A 139 7.14 4.29 -6.68
N PRO A 140 7.00 3.73 -7.91
CA PRO A 140 7.96 4.00 -8.96
C PRO A 140 7.92 5.48 -9.36
N THR A 141 9.04 5.97 -9.83
CA THR A 141 9.17 7.30 -10.46
C THR A 141 9.38 7.14 -11.95
N GLU A 142 9.38 8.24 -12.71
CA GLU A 142 9.71 8.22 -14.15
C GLU A 142 11.12 7.68 -14.45
N ARG A 143 12.00 7.63 -13.45
CA ARG A 143 13.37 7.13 -13.55
C ARG A 143 13.57 5.71 -13.11
N SER A 144 12.59 5.12 -12.45
CA SER A 144 12.71 3.75 -11.93
C SER A 144 12.98 2.75 -13.06
N ASP A 145 13.98 1.89 -12.86
CA ASP A 145 14.28 0.82 -13.81
C ASP A 145 13.13 -0.18 -13.88
N GLY A 146 12.60 -0.41 -15.07
CA GLY A 146 11.43 -1.26 -15.28
C GLY A 146 11.65 -2.74 -14.97
N LEU A 147 12.89 -3.25 -15.12
CA LEU A 147 13.21 -4.65 -14.79
C LEU A 147 13.32 -4.84 -13.27
N LEU A 148 13.87 -3.86 -12.57
CA LEU A 148 13.96 -3.88 -11.12
C LEU A 148 12.58 -3.69 -10.49
N TYR A 149 11.73 -2.84 -11.08
CA TYR A 149 10.33 -2.72 -10.69
C TYR A 149 9.57 -4.05 -10.85
N ASP A 150 9.64 -4.68 -12.01
CA ASP A 150 9.00 -5.98 -12.27
C ASP A 150 9.48 -7.07 -11.28
N ARG A 151 10.79 -7.11 -11.00
CA ARG A 151 11.36 -8.04 -10.02
C ARG A 151 10.79 -7.81 -8.61
N LEU A 152 10.73 -6.55 -8.18
CA LEU A 152 10.16 -6.18 -6.88
C LEU A 152 8.67 -6.52 -6.82
N GLN A 153 7.88 -6.15 -7.83
CA GLN A 153 6.46 -6.43 -7.91
C GLN A 153 6.16 -7.92 -7.81
N ARG A 154 6.89 -8.76 -8.56
CA ARG A 154 6.74 -10.22 -8.48
C ARG A 154 7.11 -10.77 -7.12
N ALA A 155 8.18 -10.26 -6.51
CA ALA A 155 8.56 -10.68 -5.17
C ALA A 155 7.48 -10.31 -4.14
N VAL A 156 6.96 -9.08 -4.18
CA VAL A 156 5.87 -8.62 -3.29
C VAL A 156 4.61 -9.48 -3.48
N SER A 157 4.25 -9.81 -4.73
CA SER A 157 3.14 -10.73 -5.01
C SER A 157 3.38 -12.13 -4.41
N ALA A 158 4.58 -12.66 -4.57
CA ALA A 158 4.94 -13.96 -4.02
C ALA A 158 5.00 -13.96 -2.48
N LEU A 159 5.25 -12.81 -1.83
CA LEU A 159 5.11 -12.65 -0.39
C LEU A 159 3.64 -12.72 0.08
N GLY A 160 2.67 -12.75 -0.84
CA GLY A 160 1.23 -12.87 -0.56
C GLY A 160 0.48 -11.54 -0.65
N ALA A 161 1.17 -10.43 -0.89
CA ALA A 161 0.54 -9.12 -1.01
C ALA A 161 -0.01 -8.86 -2.42
N ARG A 162 -0.84 -7.83 -2.53
CA ARG A 162 -1.32 -7.28 -3.79
C ARG A 162 -0.57 -5.97 -4.08
N PRO A 163 0.48 -5.98 -4.94
CA PRO A 163 1.21 -4.76 -5.27
C PRO A 163 0.35 -3.83 -6.13
N GLU A 164 0.40 -2.55 -5.81
CA GLU A 164 -0.31 -1.49 -6.55
C GLU A 164 0.63 -0.29 -6.74
N ALA A 165 0.75 0.17 -7.99
CA ALA A 165 1.57 1.34 -8.30
C ALA A 165 0.82 2.63 -8.01
N ILE A 166 1.48 3.58 -7.33
CA ILE A 166 0.96 4.92 -7.06
C ILE A 166 2.13 5.89 -7.03
N ASP A 167 1.95 7.13 -7.46
CA ASP A 167 2.99 8.13 -7.28
C ASP A 167 3.15 8.54 -5.81
N PRO A 168 4.37 8.95 -5.37
CA PRO A 168 4.65 9.22 -3.96
C PRO A 168 3.76 10.29 -3.33
N GLU A 169 3.41 11.32 -4.09
CA GLU A 169 2.57 12.42 -3.60
C GLU A 169 1.10 11.99 -3.42
N SER A 170 0.56 11.25 -4.39
CA SER A 170 -0.78 10.67 -4.30
C SER A 170 -0.88 9.65 -3.18
N HIS A 171 0.16 8.83 -2.97
CA HIS A 171 0.26 7.94 -1.82
C HIS A 171 0.13 8.71 -0.50
N ASP A 172 0.93 9.77 -0.32
CA ASP A 172 0.94 10.52 0.93
C ASP A 172 -0.36 11.28 1.17
N ARG A 173 -1.01 11.82 0.12
CA ARG A 173 -2.37 12.38 0.21
C ARG A 173 -3.41 11.34 0.59
N LEU A 174 -3.34 10.16 0.00
CA LEU A 174 -4.23 9.05 0.33
C LEU A 174 -4.07 8.65 1.80
N MET A 175 -2.83 8.41 2.23
CA MET A 175 -2.54 8.02 3.62
C MET A 175 -2.91 9.11 4.62
N ALA A 176 -2.72 10.39 4.27
CA ALA A 176 -3.16 11.50 5.09
C ALA A 176 -4.65 11.43 5.42
N THR A 177 -5.47 11.05 4.43
CA THR A 177 -6.94 11.01 4.57
C THR A 177 -7.42 9.73 5.25
N VAL A 178 -6.95 8.55 4.80
CA VAL A 178 -7.54 7.27 5.23
C VAL A 178 -6.86 6.64 6.44
N SER A 179 -5.64 7.10 6.79
CA SER A 179 -4.84 6.56 7.89
C SER A 179 -4.50 7.63 8.93
N HIS A 180 -3.85 8.72 8.52
CA HIS A 180 -3.29 9.68 9.47
C HIS A 180 -4.37 10.56 10.12
N LEU A 181 -5.31 11.07 9.33
CA LEU A 181 -6.44 11.88 9.83
C LEU A 181 -7.29 11.15 10.87
N PRO A 182 -7.66 9.84 10.72
CA PRO A 182 -8.32 9.10 11.77
C PRO A 182 -7.58 9.13 13.12
N HIS A 183 -6.25 9.05 13.14
CA HIS A 183 -5.47 9.16 14.38
C HIS A 183 -5.52 10.56 14.97
N VAL A 184 -5.47 11.62 14.14
CA VAL A 184 -5.63 13.00 14.61
C VAL A 184 -7.01 13.17 15.24
N LEU A 185 -8.07 12.70 14.57
CA LEU A 185 -9.44 12.82 15.07
C LEU A 185 -9.64 12.05 16.37
N ALA A 186 -9.08 10.85 16.48
CA ALA A 186 -9.14 10.05 17.70
C ALA A 186 -8.46 10.75 18.88
N ASN A 187 -7.28 11.36 18.65
CA ASN A 187 -6.56 12.11 19.67
C ASN A 187 -7.33 13.36 20.11
N VAL A 188 -7.86 14.13 19.16
CA VAL A 188 -8.64 15.34 19.46
C VAL A 188 -9.92 14.99 20.20
N LEU A 189 -10.65 13.94 19.77
CA LEU A 189 -11.88 13.50 20.43
C LEU A 189 -11.62 13.01 21.87
N ALA A 190 -10.52 12.27 22.06
CA ALA A 190 -10.13 11.82 23.40
C ALA A 190 -9.77 12.99 24.34
N ALA A 191 -9.02 13.98 23.82
CA ALA A 191 -8.65 15.18 24.58
C ALA A 191 -9.88 16.03 24.95
N GLU A 192 -10.77 16.29 23.97
CA GLU A 192 -12.01 17.05 24.20
C GLU A 192 -12.90 16.37 25.25
N ALA A 193 -13.08 15.06 25.14
CA ALA A 193 -13.88 14.32 26.14
C ALA A 193 -13.24 14.35 27.54
N ALA A 194 -11.91 14.22 27.62
CA ALA A 194 -11.21 14.29 28.90
C ALA A 194 -11.36 15.66 29.54
N GLU A 195 -11.23 16.75 28.77
CA GLU A 195 -11.42 18.12 29.30
C GLU A 195 -12.87 18.37 29.72
N SER A 196 -13.84 18.04 28.86
CA SER A 196 -15.26 18.31 29.12
C SER A 196 -15.83 17.45 30.28
N LEU A 197 -15.35 16.21 30.46
CA LEU A 197 -15.90 15.30 31.45
C LEU A 197 -15.19 15.34 32.79
N THR A 198 -13.99 15.93 32.91
CA THR A 198 -13.24 16.01 34.17
C THR A 198 -13.47 17.33 34.92
N GLN A 199 -14.06 18.33 34.27
CA GLN A 199 -14.36 19.62 34.92
C GLN A 199 -15.41 19.42 36.03
N GLY A 200 -14.94 19.36 37.28
CA GLY A 200 -15.78 19.36 38.49
C GLY A 200 -16.32 17.99 38.93
N THR A 201 -15.83 16.88 38.42
CA THR A 201 -16.22 15.56 38.83
C THR A 201 -15.03 14.73 39.32
N GLU A 202 -15.16 14.07 40.49
CA GLU A 202 -14.16 13.15 41.03
C GLU A 202 -14.21 11.77 40.32
N ARG A 203 -15.28 11.47 39.60
CA ARG A 203 -15.48 10.18 38.93
C ARG A 203 -15.83 10.40 37.46
N LEU A 204 -15.01 9.81 36.56
CA LEU A 204 -15.28 9.81 35.13
C LEU A 204 -16.53 8.99 34.81
N PRO A 205 -17.42 9.48 33.94
CA PRO A 205 -18.56 8.72 33.47
C PRO A 205 -18.10 7.49 32.64
N GLU A 206 -18.94 6.47 32.59
CA GLU A 206 -18.72 5.35 31.73
C GLU A 206 -18.93 5.75 30.25
N VAL A 207 -17.95 5.43 29.40
CA VAL A 207 -18.01 5.72 27.96
C VAL A 207 -18.59 4.55 27.18
N GLY A 208 -19.46 4.84 26.20
CA GLY A 208 -20.12 3.86 25.37
C GLY A 208 -19.21 3.26 24.27
N PRO A 209 -19.71 2.21 23.56
CA PRO A 209 -18.95 1.54 22.49
C PRO A 209 -18.49 2.50 21.38
N SER A 210 -19.37 3.38 20.91
CA SER A 210 -19.05 4.33 19.81
C SER A 210 -17.84 5.20 20.13
N PHE A 211 -17.69 5.66 21.38
CA PHE A 211 -16.52 6.43 21.80
C PHE A 211 -15.26 5.55 21.80
N ARG A 212 -15.35 4.32 22.32
CA ARG A 212 -14.20 3.38 22.34
C ARG A 212 -13.72 3.07 20.94
N ASP A 213 -14.64 2.82 20.00
CA ASP A 213 -14.31 2.53 18.61
C ASP A 213 -13.66 3.75 17.92
N ALA A 214 -14.25 4.93 18.09
CA ALA A 214 -13.75 6.17 17.49
C ALA A 214 -12.38 6.61 18.05
N THR A 215 -12.03 6.23 19.28
CA THR A 215 -10.78 6.61 19.94
C THR A 215 -9.77 5.47 20.06
N ARG A 216 -10.06 4.30 19.55
CA ARG A 216 -9.22 3.09 19.70
C ARG A 216 -7.76 3.35 19.31
N VAL A 217 -7.54 4.07 18.24
CA VAL A 217 -6.20 4.34 17.70
C VAL A 217 -5.43 5.44 18.45
N ALA A 218 -6.05 6.21 19.34
CA ALA A 218 -5.38 7.21 20.18
C ALA A 218 -4.34 6.61 21.14
N GLY A 219 -4.42 5.31 21.43
CA GLY A 219 -3.45 4.58 22.26
C GLY A 219 -2.23 4.04 21.51
N SER A 220 -2.06 4.36 20.21
CA SER A 220 -0.95 3.87 19.39
C SER A 220 0.40 4.43 19.84
N ASN A 221 1.50 3.77 19.38
CA ASN A 221 2.87 4.17 19.78
C ASN A 221 3.18 5.62 19.37
N PRO A 222 3.42 6.53 20.34
CA PRO A 222 3.57 7.95 20.06
C PRO A 222 4.82 8.29 19.22
N ALA A 223 5.91 7.52 19.34
CA ALA A 223 7.13 7.77 18.56
C ALA A 223 6.92 7.48 17.07
N ILE A 224 6.23 6.39 16.74
CA ILE A 224 5.90 6.05 15.34
C ILE A 224 5.01 7.13 14.72
N TRP A 225 4.00 7.60 15.47
CA TRP A 225 3.05 8.59 14.96
C TRP A 225 3.64 9.99 14.86
N ALA A 226 4.55 10.37 15.77
CA ALA A 226 5.30 11.61 15.64
C ALA A 226 6.13 11.64 14.35
N ASP A 227 6.86 10.55 14.04
CA ASP A 227 7.61 10.43 12.80
C ASP A 227 6.70 10.47 11.57
N THR A 228 5.57 9.76 11.60
CA THR A 228 4.59 9.71 10.50
C THR A 228 3.98 11.08 10.23
N PHE A 229 3.54 11.79 11.27
CA PHE A 229 2.97 13.14 11.12
C PHE A 229 4.01 14.15 10.63
N ALA A 230 5.24 14.07 11.13
CA ALA A 230 6.32 14.96 10.71
C ALA A 230 6.68 14.76 9.23
N SER A 231 6.78 13.51 8.77
CA SER A 231 7.16 13.18 7.39
C SER A 231 6.06 13.42 6.36
N ASN A 232 4.77 13.49 6.77
CA ASN A 232 3.63 13.79 5.89
C ASN A 232 2.87 15.05 6.35
N ARG A 233 3.56 16.00 6.98
CA ARG A 233 2.96 17.14 7.68
C ARG A 233 2.02 17.98 6.83
N GLU A 234 2.40 18.29 5.58
CA GLU A 234 1.61 19.17 4.71
C GLU A 234 0.29 18.54 4.31
N ALA A 235 0.31 17.26 3.87
CA ALA A 235 -0.90 16.54 3.47
C ALA A 235 -1.83 16.27 4.67
N VAL A 236 -1.25 15.96 5.84
CA VAL A 236 -2.02 15.76 7.08
C VAL A 236 -2.66 17.07 7.52
N ALA A 237 -1.92 18.18 7.56
CA ALA A 237 -2.45 19.49 7.92
C ALA A 237 -3.59 19.91 6.98
N ALA A 238 -3.42 19.75 5.67
CA ALA A 238 -4.46 20.04 4.68
C ALA A 238 -5.72 19.18 4.90
N SER A 239 -5.56 17.90 5.23
CA SER A 239 -6.70 17.00 5.55
C SER A 239 -7.41 17.44 6.83
N VAL A 240 -6.67 17.86 7.86
CA VAL A 240 -7.22 18.40 9.11
C VAL A 240 -8.02 19.67 8.85
N ASP A 241 -7.47 20.62 8.08
CA ASP A 241 -8.15 21.88 7.75
C ASP A 241 -9.46 21.62 6.97
N SER A 242 -9.44 20.68 6.03
CA SER A 242 -10.64 20.27 5.29
C SER A 242 -11.72 19.72 6.21
N VAL A 243 -11.36 18.83 7.14
CA VAL A 243 -12.32 18.26 8.09
C VAL A 243 -12.79 19.30 9.10
N ALA A 244 -11.94 20.21 9.55
CA ALA A 244 -12.34 21.30 10.43
C ALA A 244 -13.40 22.20 9.80
N ALA A 245 -13.31 22.48 8.49
CA ALA A 245 -14.37 23.19 7.76
C ALA A 245 -15.68 22.40 7.76
N ARG A 246 -15.65 21.10 7.40
CA ARG A 246 -16.84 20.21 7.41
C ARG A 246 -17.47 20.09 8.79
N LEU A 247 -16.68 20.10 9.88
CA LEU A 247 -17.19 20.08 11.24
C LEU A 247 -17.94 21.38 11.58
N ARG A 248 -17.49 22.54 11.09
CA ARG A 248 -18.23 23.80 11.25
C ARG A 248 -19.58 23.76 10.53
N ASP A 249 -19.59 23.28 9.27
CA ASP A 249 -20.84 23.12 8.48
C ASP A 249 -21.80 22.15 9.19
N ALA A 250 -21.32 21.04 9.72
CA ALA A 250 -22.09 20.10 10.50
C ALA A 250 -22.68 20.76 11.78
N ALA A 251 -21.90 21.58 12.47
CA ALA A 251 -22.38 22.30 13.65
C ALA A 251 -23.51 23.30 13.30
N GLU A 252 -23.43 23.99 12.17
CA GLU A 252 -24.50 24.87 11.67
C GLU A 252 -25.75 24.09 11.32
N LEU A 253 -25.60 22.97 10.62
CA LEU A 253 -26.73 22.09 10.30
C LEU A 253 -27.42 21.57 11.58
N ILE A 254 -26.65 21.15 12.59
CA ILE A 254 -27.19 20.69 13.86
C ILE A 254 -27.96 21.83 14.58
N ARG A 255 -27.40 23.04 14.60
CA ARG A 255 -28.07 24.23 15.19
C ARG A 255 -29.38 24.58 14.49
N SER A 256 -29.49 24.32 13.20
CA SER A 256 -30.73 24.57 12.45
C SER A 256 -31.92 23.75 12.93
N GLY A 257 -31.67 22.59 13.57
CA GLY A 257 -32.71 21.65 14.01
C GLY A 257 -33.53 21.04 12.87
N ASN A 258 -33.12 21.24 11.59
CA ASN A 258 -33.81 20.68 10.44
C ASN A 258 -33.61 19.17 10.36
N ARG A 259 -34.62 18.42 10.82
CA ARG A 259 -34.55 16.95 10.91
C ARG A 259 -34.39 16.28 9.55
N GLU A 260 -35.02 16.79 8.50
CA GLU A 260 -34.94 16.23 7.15
C GLU A 260 -33.51 16.38 6.59
N ALA A 261 -32.92 17.58 6.71
CA ALA A 261 -31.56 17.83 6.29
C ALA A 261 -30.52 17.02 7.11
N LEU A 262 -30.74 16.86 8.41
CA LEU A 262 -29.89 16.03 9.28
C LEU A 262 -29.96 14.55 8.88
N ALA A 263 -31.18 14.04 8.57
CA ALA A 263 -31.34 12.67 8.10
C ALA A 263 -30.65 12.44 6.74
N ALA A 264 -30.82 13.37 5.81
CA ALA A 264 -30.17 13.32 4.49
C ALA A 264 -28.63 13.32 4.61
N TRP A 265 -28.09 14.20 5.44
CA TRP A 265 -26.65 14.27 5.71
C TRP A 265 -26.10 12.94 6.29
N HIS A 266 -26.81 12.36 7.26
CA HIS A 266 -26.39 11.08 7.87
C HIS A 266 -26.50 9.92 6.86
N THR A 267 -27.52 9.89 6.03
CA THR A 267 -27.70 8.89 4.96
C THR A 267 -26.60 8.97 3.93
N ALA A 268 -26.20 10.19 3.50
CA ALA A 268 -25.12 10.39 2.55
C ALA A 268 -23.80 9.82 3.09
N ALA A 269 -23.46 10.11 4.36
CA ALA A 269 -22.27 9.56 5.00
C ALA A 269 -22.28 8.02 5.06
N GLY A 270 -23.46 7.41 5.30
CA GLY A 270 -23.60 5.95 5.27
C GLY A 270 -23.37 5.37 3.87
N THR A 271 -23.87 6.06 2.83
CA THR A 271 -23.64 5.68 1.43
C THR A 271 -22.18 5.76 1.06
N ASP A 272 -21.50 6.88 1.41
CA ASP A 272 -20.06 7.06 1.15
C ASP A 272 -19.23 5.98 1.84
N ARG A 273 -19.54 5.70 3.12
CA ARG A 273 -18.88 4.63 3.87
C ARG A 273 -19.02 3.28 3.19
N ASN A 274 -20.24 2.92 2.78
CA ASN A 274 -20.48 1.65 2.11
C ASN A 274 -19.71 1.57 0.79
N HIS A 275 -19.71 2.64 0.01
CA HIS A 275 -18.94 2.70 -1.24
C HIS A 275 -17.44 2.49 -0.98
N LEU A 276 -16.86 3.21 -0.01
CA LEU A 276 -15.43 3.11 0.32
C LEU A 276 -15.01 1.73 0.85
N LEU A 277 -15.85 1.05 1.62
CA LEU A 277 -15.54 -0.25 2.21
C LEU A 277 -15.80 -1.44 1.27
N HIS A 278 -16.68 -1.28 0.28
CA HIS A 278 -17.08 -2.36 -0.60
C HIS A 278 -16.58 -2.17 -2.03
N SER A 279 -15.91 -1.05 -2.34
CA SER A 279 -15.36 -0.79 -3.67
C SER A 279 -14.38 -1.88 -4.16
N GLU A 280 -13.74 -2.61 -3.25
CA GLU A 280 -12.90 -3.76 -3.59
C GLU A 280 -13.69 -5.07 -3.70
N ALA A 281 -14.76 -5.23 -2.92
CA ALA A 281 -15.61 -6.41 -2.98
C ALA A 281 -16.55 -6.40 -4.20
N ASP A 282 -16.92 -5.22 -4.67
CA ASP A 282 -17.77 -5.03 -5.87
C ASP A 282 -17.00 -5.18 -7.19
N ALA A 283 -15.68 -5.15 -7.17
CA ALA A 283 -14.86 -5.41 -8.36
C ALA A 283 -15.08 -6.83 -8.91
N GLY A 284 -15.53 -7.77 -8.08
CA GLY A 284 -15.76 -9.15 -8.48
C GLY A 284 -14.47 -9.88 -8.89
N PRO A 285 -14.58 -11.14 -9.32
CA PRO A 285 -13.42 -11.87 -9.81
C PRO A 285 -12.86 -11.21 -11.07
N LEU A 286 -11.53 -11.27 -11.22
CA LEU A 286 -10.88 -10.83 -12.44
C LEU A 286 -11.23 -11.79 -13.58
N TRP A 287 -11.63 -11.25 -14.70
CA TRP A 287 -11.90 -11.99 -15.93
C TRP A 287 -10.76 -11.73 -16.91
N GLU A 288 -10.25 -12.78 -17.51
CA GLU A 288 -9.18 -12.71 -18.51
C GLU A 288 -9.77 -12.68 -19.91
N LEU A 289 -9.47 -11.62 -20.66
CA LEU A 289 -9.86 -11.46 -22.06
C LEU A 289 -8.63 -11.66 -22.94
N ARG A 290 -8.55 -12.77 -23.67
CA ARG A 290 -7.51 -13.03 -24.66
C ARG A 290 -7.96 -12.53 -26.02
N ILE A 291 -7.24 -11.55 -26.55
CA ILE A 291 -7.59 -10.82 -27.76
C ILE A 291 -6.52 -11.05 -28.82
N VAL A 292 -6.91 -11.47 -30.01
CA VAL A 292 -6.01 -11.51 -31.16
C VAL A 292 -6.04 -10.13 -31.82
N ILE A 293 -4.88 -9.49 -31.88
CA ILE A 293 -4.73 -8.14 -32.44
C ILE A 293 -3.67 -8.12 -33.54
N PRO A 294 -3.89 -7.29 -34.60
CA PRO A 294 -2.85 -7.08 -35.60
C PRO A 294 -1.66 -6.30 -34.99
N ASN A 295 -0.45 -6.69 -35.33
CA ASN A 295 0.75 -6.00 -34.89
C ASN A 295 0.96 -4.72 -35.72
N ARG A 296 0.20 -3.68 -35.39
CA ARG A 296 0.25 -2.37 -36.07
C ARG A 296 0.28 -1.24 -35.03
N PRO A 297 1.04 -0.17 -35.28
CA PRO A 297 1.02 1.00 -34.42
C PRO A 297 -0.41 1.53 -34.18
N GLY A 298 -0.71 1.85 -32.92
CA GLY A 298 -2.01 2.41 -32.52
C GLY A 298 -3.10 1.39 -32.22
N THR A 299 -2.96 0.09 -32.53
CA THR A 299 -4.01 -0.91 -32.27
C THR A 299 -4.39 -0.98 -30.79
N LEU A 300 -3.37 -1.07 -29.91
CA LEU A 300 -3.60 -1.09 -28.46
C LEU A 300 -4.16 0.21 -27.93
N ALA A 301 -3.62 1.33 -28.40
CA ALA A 301 -4.13 2.65 -27.98
C ALA A 301 -5.61 2.81 -28.30
N LYS A 302 -6.03 2.40 -29.50
CA LYS A 302 -7.44 2.42 -29.88
C LYS A 302 -8.28 1.51 -29.00
N LEU A 303 -7.82 0.29 -28.74
CA LEU A 303 -8.52 -0.67 -27.89
C LEU A 303 -8.71 -0.12 -26.47
N ALA A 304 -7.65 0.41 -25.87
CA ALA A 304 -7.69 0.95 -24.51
C ALA A 304 -8.60 2.19 -24.42
N LEU A 305 -8.58 3.08 -25.42
CA LEU A 305 -9.44 4.26 -25.46
C LEU A 305 -10.93 3.88 -25.55
N GLU A 306 -11.30 2.99 -26.44
CA GLU A 306 -12.69 2.55 -26.63
C GLU A 306 -13.25 1.86 -25.39
N LEU A 307 -12.42 1.03 -24.70
CA LEU A 307 -12.81 0.41 -23.43
C LEU A 307 -12.97 1.46 -22.33
N GLY A 308 -12.04 2.41 -22.22
CA GLY A 308 -12.09 3.49 -21.24
C GLY A 308 -13.28 4.42 -21.45
N GLU A 309 -13.59 4.83 -22.69
CA GLU A 309 -14.78 5.65 -23.04
C GLU A 309 -16.09 4.92 -22.71
N ALA A 310 -16.08 3.61 -22.80
CA ALA A 310 -17.20 2.78 -22.39
C ALA A 310 -17.28 2.56 -20.87
N GLY A 311 -16.37 3.09 -20.07
CA GLY A 311 -16.33 2.94 -18.62
C GLY A 311 -15.89 1.56 -18.15
N VAL A 312 -15.13 0.83 -18.98
CA VAL A 312 -14.49 -0.44 -18.59
C VAL A 312 -13.10 -0.14 -18.11
N ASN A 313 -12.81 -0.48 -16.83
CA ASN A 313 -11.47 -0.40 -16.30
C ASN A 313 -10.65 -1.65 -16.69
N ILE A 314 -9.42 -1.43 -17.15
CA ILE A 314 -8.45 -2.49 -17.41
C ILE A 314 -7.54 -2.56 -16.18
N GLU A 315 -7.66 -3.65 -15.41
CA GLU A 315 -6.90 -3.84 -14.18
C GLU A 315 -5.43 -4.22 -14.45
N ASP A 316 -5.22 -5.01 -15.52
CA ASP A 316 -3.87 -5.40 -15.96
C ASP A 316 -3.89 -5.74 -17.44
N MET A 317 -2.72 -5.69 -18.08
CA MET A 317 -2.55 -5.99 -19.50
C MET A 317 -1.21 -6.66 -19.77
N ALA A 318 -1.24 -7.75 -20.54
CA ALA A 318 -0.04 -8.39 -21.06
C ALA A 318 -0.08 -8.51 -22.60
N LEU A 319 1.10 -8.42 -23.23
CA LEU A 319 1.27 -8.54 -24.67
C LEU A 319 2.15 -9.75 -25.01
N TYR A 320 1.68 -10.53 -25.95
CA TYR A 320 2.40 -11.70 -26.46
C TYR A 320 2.56 -11.55 -27.98
N PRO A 321 3.67 -10.96 -28.46
CA PRO A 321 3.94 -10.91 -29.88
C PRO A 321 4.19 -12.33 -30.40
N SER A 322 3.48 -12.74 -31.45
CA SER A 322 3.64 -14.08 -32.01
C SER A 322 4.48 -14.10 -33.27
N ASP A 323 4.34 -13.10 -34.14
CA ASP A 323 5.12 -12.89 -35.37
C ASP A 323 4.99 -11.46 -35.85
N THR A 324 5.43 -11.17 -37.08
CA THR A 324 5.41 -9.82 -37.64
C THR A 324 4.03 -9.29 -38.01
N ILE A 325 3.01 -10.14 -38.04
CA ILE A 325 1.69 -9.81 -38.60
C ILE A 325 0.61 -9.70 -37.52
N SER A 326 0.68 -10.56 -36.51
CA SER A 326 -0.30 -10.62 -35.44
C SER A 326 0.35 -10.76 -34.06
N GLY A 327 -0.39 -10.52 -33.02
CA GLY A 327 -0.03 -10.74 -31.62
C GLY A 327 -1.27 -11.03 -30.80
N SER A 328 -1.10 -11.38 -29.55
CA SER A 328 -2.21 -11.44 -28.60
C SER A 328 -2.02 -10.44 -27.48
N ALA A 329 -3.10 -9.80 -27.09
CA ALA A 329 -3.20 -9.03 -25.87
C ALA A 329 -4.08 -9.81 -24.87
N VAL A 330 -3.68 -9.83 -23.65
CA VAL A 330 -4.50 -10.31 -22.54
C VAL A 330 -4.85 -9.11 -21.67
N LEU A 331 -6.14 -8.90 -21.44
CA LEU A 331 -6.64 -7.87 -20.54
C LEU A 331 -7.32 -8.53 -19.35
N TRP A 332 -7.09 -8.01 -18.17
CA TRP A 332 -7.83 -8.41 -16.98
C TRP A 332 -8.82 -7.30 -16.62
N VAL A 333 -10.10 -7.70 -16.47
CA VAL A 333 -11.21 -6.80 -16.15
C VAL A 333 -11.95 -7.35 -14.94
N ALA A 334 -12.20 -6.53 -13.94
CA ALA A 334 -12.92 -6.91 -12.74
C ALA A 334 -14.43 -7.00 -12.98
N GLY A 335 -15.04 -8.13 -12.60
CA GLY A 335 -16.47 -8.37 -12.67
C GLY A 335 -16.98 -8.92 -14.02
N GLU A 336 -17.98 -9.80 -13.97
CA GLU A 336 -18.55 -10.48 -15.14
C GLU A 336 -19.21 -9.51 -16.13
N ALA A 337 -19.99 -8.57 -15.64
CA ALA A 337 -20.69 -7.62 -16.49
C ALA A 337 -19.75 -6.65 -17.23
N PRO A 338 -18.73 -6.03 -16.60
CA PRO A 338 -17.70 -5.27 -17.31
C PRO A 338 -16.90 -6.12 -18.30
N ALA A 339 -16.53 -7.36 -17.94
CA ALA A 339 -15.81 -8.26 -18.84
C ALA A 339 -16.62 -8.64 -20.07
N THR A 340 -17.91 -8.93 -19.92
CA THR A 340 -18.82 -9.17 -21.04
C THR A 340 -18.93 -7.95 -21.94
N LYS A 341 -19.11 -6.77 -21.36
CA LYS A 341 -19.15 -5.50 -22.10
C LYS A 341 -17.85 -5.24 -22.85
N ALA A 342 -16.70 -5.48 -22.22
CA ALA A 342 -15.40 -5.37 -22.86
C ALA A 342 -15.29 -6.32 -24.07
N ALA A 343 -15.68 -7.57 -23.90
CA ALA A 343 -15.63 -8.57 -24.97
C ALA A 343 -16.50 -8.17 -26.17
N ASP A 344 -17.70 -7.63 -25.94
CA ASP A 344 -18.59 -7.19 -27.01
C ASP A 344 -18.02 -5.96 -27.76
N LEU A 345 -17.43 -5.02 -27.06
CA LEU A 345 -16.72 -3.89 -27.66
C LEU A 345 -15.52 -4.36 -28.52
N VAL A 346 -14.72 -5.27 -28.00
CA VAL A 346 -13.58 -5.84 -28.72
C VAL A 346 -14.03 -6.53 -30.01
N ARG A 347 -15.12 -7.29 -29.96
CA ARG A 347 -15.75 -7.90 -31.16
C ARG A 347 -16.25 -6.85 -32.13
N GLY A 348 -16.88 -5.79 -31.62
CA GLY A 348 -17.34 -4.65 -32.44
C GLY A 348 -16.21 -3.91 -33.15
N LEU A 349 -15.00 -3.90 -32.60
CA LEU A 349 -13.79 -3.38 -33.23
C LEU A 349 -13.17 -4.33 -34.28
N GLY A 350 -13.77 -5.52 -34.48
CA GLY A 350 -13.30 -6.50 -35.44
C GLY A 350 -12.22 -7.45 -34.93
N HIS A 351 -12.00 -7.53 -33.61
CA HIS A 351 -11.03 -8.43 -33.00
C HIS A 351 -11.69 -9.70 -32.45
N THR A 352 -10.95 -10.80 -32.51
CA THR A 352 -11.36 -12.05 -31.85
C THR A 352 -11.00 -11.98 -30.38
N VAL A 353 -11.97 -12.29 -29.50
CA VAL A 353 -11.76 -12.33 -28.05
C VAL A 353 -12.32 -13.61 -27.43
N THR A 354 -11.55 -14.22 -26.58
CA THR A 354 -11.94 -15.32 -25.68
C THR A 354 -11.98 -14.79 -24.26
N VAL A 355 -13.07 -15.02 -23.56
CA VAL A 355 -13.23 -14.64 -22.15
C VAL A 355 -13.06 -15.90 -21.31
N LEU A 356 -12.21 -15.83 -20.31
CA LEU A 356 -11.91 -16.91 -19.38
C LEU A 356 -12.20 -16.42 -17.95
N ASP A 357 -12.81 -17.29 -17.14
CA ASP A 357 -12.87 -17.06 -15.70
C ASP A 357 -11.44 -17.00 -15.15
N ALA A 358 -11.18 -16.10 -14.20
CA ALA A 358 -9.91 -16.11 -13.51
C ALA A 358 -9.69 -17.50 -12.88
N PRO A 359 -8.50 -18.10 -12.99
CA PRO A 359 -8.20 -19.27 -12.22
C PRO A 359 -8.41 -18.93 -10.74
N ALA A 360 -9.17 -19.75 -10.03
CA ALA A 360 -9.33 -19.63 -8.60
C ALA A 360 -7.92 -19.64 -7.97
N SER A 361 -7.56 -18.51 -7.33
CA SER A 361 -6.29 -18.30 -6.65
C SER A 361 -6.14 -19.22 -5.44
#